data_7a77a78f43ad04ecb58b52104037f612
#
_entry.id   7a77a78f43ad04ecb58b52104037f612
#
_cell.length_a   1.000
_cell.length_b   1.000
_cell.length_c   1.000
_cell.angle_alpha   90.00
_cell.angle_beta   90.00
_cell.angle_gamma   90.00
#
_symmetry.space_group_name_H-M   'P 1'
#
loop_
_entity.id
_entity.type
_entity.pdbx_description
1 polymer ?
#
loop_
_entity_poly.entity_id
_entity_poly.type
_entity_poly.pdbx_seq_one_letter_code
_entity_poly.pdbx_strand_id
1 'polypeptide(L)'
;MLYKAVVTLASLVFGFAIIIAAVYWQLEYGERSGGDPGSDPGAAPVQGSFTLEELAEHDGQDGNDCYVAVDGDVYLIEGFVLWQMGQHVPSNGRASCGYDLTEVIEESPHGRSKLQLLQKIGTLA
;
A
#
# COMPACT_ATOMS: atom_id res chain seq x y z
N MET A 1 -38.26 2.41 44.89
CA MET A 1 -36.81 2.46 45.17
C MET A 1 -36.01 1.44 44.35
N LEU A 2 -36.44 0.19 44.21
CA LEU A 2 -35.73 -0.84 43.43
C LEU A 2 -35.54 -0.48 41.96
N TYR A 3 -36.52 0.13 41.29
CA TYR A 3 -36.44 0.49 39.89
C TYR A 3 -35.32 1.47 39.56
N LYS A 4 -35.11 2.48 40.39
CA LYS A 4 -34.03 3.46 40.21
C LYS A 4 -32.64 2.82 40.38
N ALA A 5 -32.51 1.86 41.29
CA ALA A 5 -31.25 1.14 41.52
C ALA A 5 -30.91 0.22 40.35
N VAL A 6 -31.91 -0.44 39.75
CA VAL A 6 -31.73 -1.32 38.57
C VAL A 6 -31.32 -0.52 37.31
N VAL A 7 -31.94 0.66 37.11
CA VAL A 7 -31.60 1.51 35.95
C VAL A 7 -30.19 2.09 36.07
N THR A 8 -29.76 2.48 37.29
CA THR A 8 -28.39 2.99 37.49
C THR A 8 -27.33 1.90 37.35
N LEU A 9 -27.60 0.68 37.83
CA LEU A 9 -26.70 -0.46 37.63
C LEU A 9 -26.57 -0.86 36.14
N ALA A 10 -27.68 -0.90 35.42
CA ALA A 10 -27.68 -1.19 33.99
C ALA A 10 -26.89 -0.15 33.18
N SER A 11 -27.00 1.15 33.51
CA SER A 11 -26.25 2.22 32.85
C SER A 11 -24.76 2.15 33.15
N LEU A 12 -24.34 1.74 34.36
CA LEU A 12 -22.94 1.57 34.70
C LEU A 12 -22.32 0.36 33.96
N VAL A 13 -23.04 -0.76 33.85
CA VAL A 13 -22.57 -1.95 33.13
C VAL A 13 -22.44 -1.66 31.63
N PHE A 14 -23.40 -0.93 31.03
CA PHE A 14 -23.34 -0.54 29.60
C PHE A 14 -22.19 0.44 29.33
N GLY A 15 -21.93 1.40 30.23
CA GLY A 15 -20.80 2.32 30.09
C GLY A 15 -19.46 1.60 30.18
N PHE A 16 -19.31 0.62 31.06
CA PHE A 16 -18.09 -0.18 31.21
C PHE A 16 -17.85 -1.07 29.98
N ALA A 17 -18.90 -1.66 29.40
CA ALA A 17 -18.80 -2.48 28.20
C ALA A 17 -18.32 -1.68 26.99
N ILE A 18 -18.76 -0.45 26.82
CA ILE A 18 -18.32 0.46 25.73
C ILE A 18 -16.85 0.84 25.90
N ILE A 19 -16.42 1.13 27.14
CA ILE A 19 -15.01 1.46 27.43
C ILE A 19 -14.10 0.26 27.16
N ILE A 20 -14.50 -0.92 27.59
CA ILE A 20 -13.74 -2.16 27.32
C ILE A 20 -13.67 -2.43 25.83
N ALA A 21 -14.75 -2.31 25.07
CA ALA A 21 -14.76 -2.47 23.63
C ALA A 21 -13.85 -1.45 22.91
N ALA A 22 -13.85 -0.20 23.36
CA ALA A 22 -12.96 0.84 22.80
C ALA A 22 -11.48 0.56 23.11
N VAL A 23 -11.16 0.07 24.30
CA VAL A 23 -9.79 -0.31 24.68
C VAL A 23 -9.35 -1.57 23.93
N TYR A 24 -10.23 -2.57 23.77
CA TYR A 24 -9.95 -3.76 22.95
C TYR A 24 -9.71 -3.38 21.48
N TRP A 25 -10.51 -2.47 20.95
CA TRP A 25 -10.33 -1.96 19.60
C TRP A 25 -8.97 -1.26 19.41
N GLN A 26 -8.54 -0.46 20.40
CA GLN A 26 -7.23 0.19 20.36
C GLN A 26 -6.07 -0.80 20.53
N LEU A 27 -6.23 -1.87 21.29
CA LEU A 27 -5.18 -2.89 21.48
C LEU A 27 -5.03 -3.81 20.26
N GLU A 28 -6.12 -4.13 19.56
CA GLU A 28 -6.08 -5.03 18.39
C GLU A 28 -5.83 -4.29 17.06
N TYR A 29 -6.21 -3.01 16.98
CA TYR A 29 -6.05 -2.17 15.78
C TYR A 29 -5.00 -1.07 15.94
N GLY A 30 -4.57 -0.76 17.14
CA GLY A 30 -3.56 0.28 17.43
C GLY A 30 -2.14 -0.13 17.04
N GLU A 31 -1.84 -1.42 16.94
CA GLU A 31 -0.50 -1.91 16.55
C GLU A 31 -0.33 -2.11 15.04
N ARG A 32 -1.40 -1.95 14.25
CA ARG A 32 -1.29 -1.90 12.79
C ARG A 32 -0.99 -0.50 12.24
N SER A 33 -0.78 0.47 13.11
CA SER A 33 -0.31 1.81 12.76
C SER A 33 1.21 1.92 12.91
N GLY A 34 1.93 0.80 12.83
CA GLY A 34 3.31 0.76 12.42
C GLY A 34 3.33 0.85 10.89
N GLY A 35 2.68 1.89 10.33
CA GLY A 35 2.92 2.27 8.96
C GLY A 35 4.38 2.61 8.86
N ASP A 36 5.07 1.94 7.96
CA ASP A 36 6.32 2.38 7.40
C ASP A 36 6.25 3.90 7.25
N PRO A 37 7.21 4.69 7.78
CA PRO A 37 7.19 6.15 7.70
C PRO A 37 7.17 6.72 6.27
N GLY A 38 6.95 5.88 5.26
CA GLY A 38 6.84 6.22 3.84
C GLY A 38 5.42 6.33 3.27
N SER A 39 4.37 6.00 4.01
CA SER A 39 2.98 6.01 3.47
C SER A 39 2.15 7.22 3.91
N ASP A 40 2.76 8.39 4.05
CA ASP A 40 2.03 9.64 4.15
C ASP A 40 1.58 10.06 2.74
N PRO A 41 0.27 10.17 2.42
CA PRO A 41 -0.21 10.58 1.08
C PRO A 41 0.19 12.00 0.66
N GLY A 42 1.03 12.66 1.43
CA GLY A 42 1.66 13.95 1.12
C GLY A 42 3.18 13.93 1.23
N ALA A 43 3.79 12.78 1.54
CA ALA A 43 5.24 12.68 1.59
C ALA A 43 5.83 12.75 0.18
N ALA A 44 6.85 13.57 0.02
CA ALA A 44 7.66 13.55 -1.19
C ALA A 44 8.22 12.13 -1.38
N PRO A 45 8.28 11.64 -2.63
CA PRO A 45 8.73 10.27 -2.90
C PRO A 45 10.10 10.04 -2.29
N VAL A 46 10.23 8.93 -1.57
CA VAL A 46 11.53 8.49 -1.05
C VAL A 46 12.40 8.18 -2.27
N GLN A 47 13.34 9.06 -2.56
CA GLN A 47 14.35 8.79 -3.57
C GLN A 47 15.39 7.85 -2.93
N GLY A 48 15.26 6.55 -3.22
CA GLY A 48 16.08 5.49 -2.67
C GLY A 48 16.86 4.72 -3.73
N SER A 49 17.76 3.88 -3.26
CA SER A 49 18.35 2.80 -4.05
C SER A 49 17.67 1.51 -3.63
N PHE A 50 17.19 0.73 -4.58
CA PHE A 50 16.46 -0.51 -4.37
C PHE A 50 17.27 -1.67 -4.90
N THR A 51 17.38 -2.76 -4.15
CA THR A 51 17.79 -4.05 -4.69
C THR A 51 16.62 -4.75 -5.41
N LEU A 52 16.91 -5.80 -6.17
CA LEU A 52 15.85 -6.60 -6.80
C LEU A 52 14.94 -7.27 -5.77
N GLU A 53 15.47 -7.64 -4.62
CA GLU A 53 14.73 -8.23 -3.51
C GLU A 53 13.76 -7.21 -2.89
N GLU A 54 14.24 -6.00 -2.61
CA GLU A 54 13.39 -4.91 -2.10
C GLU A 54 12.33 -4.50 -3.13
N LEU A 55 12.69 -4.43 -4.41
CA LEU A 55 11.72 -4.15 -5.46
C LEU A 55 10.59 -5.19 -5.49
N ALA A 56 10.93 -6.48 -5.29
CA ALA A 56 9.96 -7.58 -5.30
C ALA A 56 8.92 -7.51 -4.17
N GLU A 57 9.22 -6.81 -3.07
CA GLU A 57 8.27 -6.59 -1.97
C GLU A 57 7.14 -5.61 -2.36
N HIS A 58 7.36 -4.80 -3.40
CA HIS A 58 6.41 -3.81 -3.91
C HIS A 58 5.62 -4.35 -5.11
N ASP A 59 4.94 -5.45 -4.91
CA ASP A 59 4.24 -6.24 -5.94
C ASP A 59 2.83 -5.74 -6.28
N GLY A 60 2.31 -4.72 -5.57
CA GLY A 60 0.98 -4.15 -5.78
C GLY A 60 -0.16 -5.06 -5.34
N GLN A 61 0.11 -6.07 -4.50
CA GLN A 61 -0.87 -6.99 -3.94
C GLN A 61 -1.03 -6.77 -2.45
N ASP A 62 -2.17 -7.18 -1.89
CA ASP A 62 -2.46 -7.16 -0.46
C ASP A 62 -2.24 -5.82 0.26
N GLY A 63 -2.27 -4.72 -0.52
CA GLY A 63 -2.05 -3.36 -0.02
C GLY A 63 -0.62 -2.87 -0.13
N ASN A 64 0.29 -3.65 -0.74
CA ASN A 64 1.63 -3.19 -1.07
C ASN A 64 1.59 -2.17 -2.20
N ASP A 65 2.53 -1.24 -2.17
CA ASP A 65 2.76 -0.35 -3.30
C ASP A 65 3.17 -1.15 -4.55
N CYS A 66 2.95 -0.57 -5.72
CA CYS A 66 3.36 -1.16 -6.98
C CYS A 66 4.55 -0.40 -7.54
N TYR A 67 5.73 -1.00 -7.50
CA TYR A 67 6.94 -0.45 -8.11
C TYR A 67 7.39 -1.31 -9.27
N VAL A 68 7.95 -0.66 -10.29
CA VAL A 68 8.62 -1.32 -11.42
C VAL A 68 9.96 -0.66 -11.69
N ALA A 69 10.94 -1.42 -12.14
CA ALA A 69 12.19 -0.85 -12.63
C ALA A 69 12.22 -0.87 -14.17
N VAL A 70 12.81 0.15 -14.76
CA VAL A 70 13.11 0.23 -16.19
C VAL A 70 14.41 1.02 -16.36
N ASP A 71 15.37 0.45 -17.10
CA ASP A 71 16.68 1.06 -17.38
C ASP A 71 17.45 1.50 -16.12
N GLY A 72 17.26 0.78 -15.00
CA GLY A 72 17.87 1.09 -13.71
C GLY A 72 17.16 2.17 -12.90
N ASP A 73 16.05 2.72 -13.37
CA ASP A 73 15.21 3.67 -12.66
C ASP A 73 13.98 2.95 -12.07
N VAL A 74 13.60 3.29 -10.84
CA VAL A 74 12.43 2.72 -10.16
C VAL A 74 11.28 3.73 -10.19
N TYR A 75 10.10 3.26 -10.58
CA TYR A 75 8.89 4.04 -10.77
C TYR A 75 7.73 3.52 -9.91
N LEU A 76 6.96 4.44 -9.37
CA LEU A 76 5.68 4.17 -8.71
C LEU A 76 4.56 4.06 -9.75
N ILE A 77 3.79 2.99 -9.66
CA ILE A 77 2.58 2.78 -10.45
C ILE A 77 1.36 3.06 -9.55
N GLU A 78 0.76 4.21 -9.71
CA GLU A 78 -0.41 4.61 -8.93
C GLU A 78 -1.48 5.24 -9.84
N GLY A 79 -2.74 4.89 -9.62
CA GLY A 79 -3.87 5.49 -10.34
C GLY A 79 -4.04 5.05 -11.79
N PHE A 80 -3.30 4.07 -12.28
CA PHE A 80 -3.39 3.58 -13.65
C PHE A 80 -4.37 2.41 -13.74
N VAL A 81 -5.53 2.64 -14.39
CA VAL A 81 -6.63 1.66 -14.52
C VAL A 81 -6.24 0.36 -15.23
N LEU A 82 -5.17 0.37 -16.02
CA LEU A 82 -4.66 -0.81 -16.72
C LEU A 82 -3.72 -1.66 -15.86
N TRP A 83 -3.38 -1.17 -14.66
CA TRP A 83 -2.64 -1.94 -13.66
C TRP A 83 -3.60 -2.40 -12.56
N GLN A 84 -3.79 -3.70 -12.44
CA GLN A 84 -4.71 -4.28 -11.46
C GLN A 84 -4.03 -5.41 -10.72
N MET A 85 -4.11 -5.40 -9.40
CA MET A 85 -3.48 -6.39 -8.53
C MET A 85 -2.01 -6.65 -8.90
N GLY A 86 -1.26 -5.58 -9.11
CA GLY A 86 0.16 -5.65 -9.44
C GLY A 86 0.48 -6.08 -10.87
N GLN A 87 -0.49 -6.20 -11.78
CA GLN A 87 -0.27 -6.63 -13.15
C GLN A 87 -0.78 -5.62 -14.17
N HIS A 88 0.00 -5.39 -15.21
CA HIS A 88 -0.45 -4.66 -16.39
C HIS A 88 -1.34 -5.55 -17.25
N VAL A 89 -2.66 -5.35 -17.16
CA VAL A 89 -3.67 -6.22 -17.78
C VAL A 89 -3.43 -6.49 -19.28
N PRO A 90 -3.09 -5.48 -20.12
CA PRO A 90 -2.84 -5.72 -21.54
C PRO A 90 -1.61 -6.58 -21.86
N SER A 91 -0.72 -6.79 -20.87
CA SER A 91 0.53 -7.55 -21.11
C SER A 91 0.39 -9.06 -20.97
N ASN A 92 -0.81 -9.56 -20.62
CA ASN A 92 -1.05 -10.97 -20.29
C ASN A 92 -0.08 -11.52 -19.22
N GLY A 93 0.19 -10.75 -18.17
CA GLY A 93 1.05 -11.14 -17.06
C GLY A 93 2.56 -10.99 -17.31
N ARG A 94 2.96 -10.43 -18.45
CA ARG A 94 4.38 -10.20 -18.76
C ARG A 94 4.97 -8.99 -18.05
N ALA A 95 4.13 -8.00 -17.70
CA ALA A 95 4.50 -6.83 -16.91
C ALA A 95 3.78 -6.87 -15.57
N SER A 96 4.55 -7.00 -14.51
CA SER A 96 4.07 -7.04 -13.12
C SER A 96 4.89 -6.11 -12.25
N CYS A 97 4.27 -5.61 -11.18
CA CYS A 97 4.98 -4.87 -10.14
C CYS A 97 5.97 -5.78 -9.42
N GLY A 98 7.00 -5.20 -8.84
CA GLY A 98 8.08 -5.94 -8.18
C GLY A 98 9.16 -6.47 -9.13
N TYR A 99 9.12 -6.11 -10.42
CA TYR A 99 10.06 -6.61 -11.42
C TYR A 99 10.77 -5.51 -12.20
N ASP A 100 11.97 -5.83 -12.69
CA ASP A 100 12.64 -5.06 -13.74
C ASP A 100 11.99 -5.39 -15.09
N LEU A 101 11.38 -4.39 -15.68
CA LEU A 101 10.64 -4.49 -16.94
C LEU A 101 11.41 -3.92 -18.13
N THR A 102 12.73 -3.72 -18.02
CA THR A 102 13.57 -3.13 -19.07
C THR A 102 13.43 -3.85 -20.39
N GLU A 103 13.42 -5.19 -20.38
CA GLU A 103 13.25 -5.98 -21.61
C GLU A 103 11.78 -6.01 -22.08
N VAL A 104 10.84 -6.09 -21.13
CA VAL A 104 9.41 -6.20 -21.43
C VAL A 104 8.87 -4.93 -22.08
N ILE A 105 9.37 -3.76 -21.71
CA ILE A 105 8.90 -2.47 -22.24
C ILE A 105 9.22 -2.29 -23.72
N GLU A 106 10.29 -2.93 -24.23
CA GLU A 106 10.65 -2.90 -25.65
C GLU A 106 9.57 -3.52 -26.55
N GLU A 107 8.87 -4.53 -26.03
CA GLU A 107 7.78 -5.19 -26.74
C GLU A 107 6.44 -4.46 -26.60
N SER A 108 6.39 -3.42 -25.79
CA SER A 108 5.19 -2.62 -25.58
C SER A 108 4.92 -1.72 -26.80
N PRO A 109 3.68 -1.63 -27.29
CA PRO A 109 3.32 -0.77 -28.42
C PRO A 109 3.54 0.73 -28.13
N HIS A 110 3.63 1.12 -26.88
CA HIS A 110 3.93 2.51 -26.48
C HIS A 110 5.40 2.74 -26.09
N GLY A 111 6.20 1.67 -25.98
CA GLY A 111 7.60 1.75 -25.56
C GLY A 111 7.79 2.52 -24.27
N ARG A 112 8.89 3.26 -24.17
CA ARG A 112 9.23 4.07 -23.00
C ARG A 112 8.45 5.39 -22.87
N SER A 113 7.62 5.73 -23.86
CA SER A 113 6.94 7.03 -23.89
C SER A 113 6.00 7.28 -22.71
N LYS A 114 5.53 6.21 -22.05
CA LYS A 114 4.68 6.31 -20.87
C LYS A 114 5.44 6.50 -19.57
N LEU A 115 6.73 6.24 -19.50
CA LEU A 115 7.55 6.42 -18.30
C LEU A 115 7.53 7.87 -17.81
N GLN A 116 7.45 8.84 -18.71
CA GLN A 116 7.35 10.25 -18.36
C GLN A 116 6.08 10.63 -17.58
N LEU A 117 5.07 9.76 -17.57
CA LEU A 117 3.84 9.93 -16.79
C LEU A 117 3.93 9.32 -15.40
N LEU A 118 4.97 8.54 -15.14
CA LEU A 118 5.20 7.87 -13.88
C LEU A 118 6.11 8.71 -12.97
N GLN A 119 5.92 8.54 -11.69
CA GLN A 119 6.79 9.15 -10.71
C GLN A 119 8.03 8.27 -10.51
N LYS A 120 9.21 8.82 -10.85
CA LYS A 120 10.47 8.18 -10.49
C LYS A 120 10.71 8.34 -8.99
N ILE A 121 10.94 7.24 -8.30
CA ILE A 121 11.13 7.19 -6.84
C ILE A 121 12.53 6.75 -6.41
N GLY A 122 13.35 6.28 -7.35
CA GLY A 122 14.71 5.86 -7.03
C GLY A 122 15.41 5.20 -8.20
N THR A 123 16.45 4.45 -7.85
CA THR A 123 17.28 3.67 -8.81
C THR A 123 17.41 2.23 -8.33
N LEU A 124 17.55 1.31 -9.28
CA LEU A 124 17.91 -0.08 -9.01
C LEU A 124 19.42 -0.16 -8.74
N ALA A 125 19.80 -0.82 -7.65
CA ALA A 125 21.19 -1.02 -7.25
C ALA A 125 21.82 -2.23 -7.97
#